data_eea265b6a3b19e1c2dfcd0945f17281b
#
_entry.id   eea265b6a3b19e1c2dfcd0945f17281b
#
_cell.length_a   1.000
_cell.length_b   1.000
_cell.length_c   1.000
_cell.angle_alpha   90.00
_cell.angle_beta   90.00
_cell.angle_gamma   90.00
#
_symmetry.space_group_name_H-M   'P 1'
#
loop_
_entity.id
_entity.type
_entity.pdbx_description
1 polymer ?
#
loop_
_entity_poly.entity_id
_entity_poly.type
_entity_poly.pdbx_seq_one_letter_code
_entity_poly.pdbx_strand_id
1 'polypeptide(L)'
;MERAIKEGYAKRNAVEKPLMVRYADDFVIFHSNLEELQRAIRRVTQWLEEMGLHLSPKKTRITHTLTPFQGQVGFDFLGFTIRQFPVGKTHTGKSRQGKPLGFKTIIKPSKEAITRHIAAIGERLRKLRSAAQAQRIKELNPLIWGWAAYYKTVVASQAFSRCDAILWHQLMSWAKIRHSDKGSHWVINRYWHGVEKRAWVFSTPEGAEIRTHSKTHIQRHTKVKGTASPYDGNLLYWSQRLKAHPMMHESKAKLLQKQQGKCRWCERHFKDGDILEVDHFDRDRNNHDLSNKMLLHRHCHDERHAKLAETEHIRKRLADAGIHIK
;
A
#
# COMPACT_ATOMS: atom_id res chain seq x y z
N MET A 1 24.57 8.00 10.01
CA MET A 1 24.62 7.58 8.60
C MET A 1 24.11 8.66 7.64
N GLU A 2 22.83 9.06 7.63
CA GLU A 2 22.31 10.10 6.70
C GLU A 2 22.98 11.47 6.87
N ARG A 3 23.38 11.86 8.07
CA ARG A 3 24.19 13.08 8.31
C ARG A 3 25.61 12.91 7.81
N ALA A 4 26.25 11.77 8.06
CA ALA A 4 27.61 11.49 7.64
C ALA A 4 27.82 11.62 6.13
N ILE A 5 26.89 11.10 5.31
CA ILE A 5 26.99 11.23 3.84
C ILE A 5 26.83 12.67 3.34
N LYS A 6 26.16 13.54 4.08
CA LYS A 6 25.89 14.95 3.74
C LYS A 6 26.93 15.91 4.32
N GLU A 7 27.81 15.42 5.16
CA GLU A 7 28.87 16.22 5.79
C GLU A 7 29.83 16.76 4.73
N GLY A 8 30.22 18.05 4.85
CA GLY A 8 31.07 18.73 3.88
C GLY A 8 30.38 19.18 2.59
N TYR A 9 29.06 18.93 2.41
CA TYR A 9 28.31 19.59 1.35
C TYR A 9 27.69 20.89 1.87
N ALA A 10 28.28 22.03 1.49
CA ALA A 10 27.76 23.34 1.89
C ALA A 10 26.33 23.56 1.33
N LYS A 11 25.51 24.38 2.02
CA LYS A 11 24.13 24.70 1.58
C LYS A 11 24.06 25.35 0.18
N ARG A 12 25.15 25.95 -0.30
CA ARG A 12 25.24 26.73 -1.55
C ARG A 12 26.05 26.08 -2.67
N ASN A 13 26.60 24.87 -2.49
CA ASN A 13 27.39 24.25 -3.55
C ASN A 13 26.49 23.73 -4.68
N ALA A 14 26.91 23.94 -5.93
CA ALA A 14 26.25 23.44 -7.13
C ALA A 14 26.23 21.90 -7.22
N VAL A 15 26.99 21.21 -6.37
CA VAL A 15 27.08 19.77 -6.33
C VAL A 15 25.85 19.20 -5.62
N GLU A 16 25.12 18.36 -6.33
CA GLU A 16 23.95 17.66 -5.81
C GLU A 16 24.34 16.74 -4.63
N LYS A 17 23.57 16.77 -3.53
CA LYS A 17 23.87 15.95 -2.36
C LYS A 17 23.43 14.51 -2.56
N PRO A 18 24.22 13.52 -2.11
CA PRO A 18 23.78 12.14 -2.14
C PRO A 18 22.45 11.95 -1.39
N LEU A 19 21.54 11.19 -1.98
CA LEU A 19 20.28 10.81 -1.36
C LEU A 19 20.40 9.39 -0.84
N MET A 20 20.06 9.18 0.44
CA MET A 20 19.94 7.85 1.04
C MET A 20 18.49 7.49 1.27
N VAL A 21 18.12 6.27 0.92
CA VAL A 21 16.86 5.62 1.31
C VAL A 21 17.23 4.42 2.16
N ARG A 22 16.72 4.36 3.39
CA ARG A 22 17.01 3.31 4.36
C ARG A 22 15.74 2.64 4.87
N TYR A 23 15.82 1.36 5.06
CA TYR A 23 14.82 0.54 5.74
C TYR A 23 15.54 -0.45 6.65
N ALA A 24 15.47 -0.22 7.95
CA ALA A 24 16.24 -0.96 8.97
C ALA A 24 17.75 -0.94 8.68
N ASP A 25 18.36 -2.08 8.43
CA ASP A 25 19.75 -2.29 8.04
C ASP A 25 20.00 -2.20 6.52
N ASP A 26 18.96 -2.37 5.71
CA ASP A 26 19.05 -2.22 4.26
C ASP A 26 19.00 -0.74 3.84
N PHE A 27 19.91 -0.33 2.94
CA PHE A 27 19.89 1.04 2.41
C PHE A 27 20.41 1.12 0.98
N VAL A 28 20.03 2.20 0.29
CA VAL A 28 20.51 2.55 -1.06
C VAL A 28 20.93 4.02 -1.06
N ILE A 29 22.09 4.30 -1.64
CA ILE A 29 22.59 5.67 -1.85
C ILE A 29 22.50 5.98 -3.33
N PHE A 30 21.97 7.16 -3.66
CA PHE A 30 21.81 7.63 -5.03
C PHE A 30 22.64 8.88 -5.26
N HIS A 31 23.35 8.92 -6.38
CA HIS A 31 23.99 10.12 -6.90
C HIS A 31 24.15 10.03 -8.41
N SER A 32 24.12 11.19 -9.11
CA SER A 32 24.31 11.28 -10.56
C SER A 32 25.77 11.11 -11.00
N ASN A 33 26.73 11.44 -10.11
CA ASN A 33 28.18 11.33 -10.33
C ASN A 33 28.72 10.14 -9.53
N LEU A 34 29.53 9.31 -10.20
CA LEU A 34 30.12 8.09 -9.61
C LEU A 34 31.15 8.43 -8.50
N GLU A 35 31.96 9.47 -8.69
CA GLU A 35 33.00 9.86 -7.70
C GLU A 35 32.35 10.31 -6.38
N GLU A 36 31.25 11.08 -6.47
CA GLU A 36 30.50 11.51 -5.30
C GLU A 36 29.79 10.34 -4.62
N LEU A 37 29.30 9.37 -5.40
CA LEU A 37 28.75 8.13 -4.85
C LEU A 37 29.83 7.35 -4.08
N GLN A 38 31.03 7.20 -4.65
CA GLN A 38 32.15 6.55 -4.00
C GLN A 38 32.62 7.29 -2.74
N ARG A 39 32.61 8.63 -2.76
CA ARG A 39 32.87 9.45 -1.57
C ARG A 39 31.85 9.18 -0.47
N ALA A 40 30.56 9.12 -0.82
CA ALA A 40 29.47 8.78 0.12
C ALA A 40 29.64 7.37 0.72
N ILE A 41 30.05 6.40 -0.08
CA ILE A 41 30.33 5.02 0.38
C ILE A 41 31.47 5.04 1.40
N ARG A 42 32.60 5.68 1.09
CA ARG A 42 33.75 5.78 2.04
C ARG A 42 33.32 6.37 3.38
N ARG A 43 32.51 7.44 3.38
CA ARG A 43 32.03 8.07 4.60
C ARG A 43 31.10 7.18 5.41
N VAL A 44 30.20 6.46 4.74
CA VAL A 44 29.32 5.50 5.42
C VAL A 44 30.15 4.34 6.01
N THR A 45 31.14 3.85 5.28
CA THR A 45 32.01 2.78 5.76
C THR A 45 32.74 3.21 7.02
N GLN A 46 33.41 4.36 6.98
CA GLN A 46 34.13 4.93 8.15
C GLN A 46 33.18 5.11 9.35
N TRP A 47 32.02 5.69 9.13
CA TRP A 47 31.03 5.90 10.20
C TRP A 47 30.51 4.58 10.81
N LEU A 48 30.37 3.53 10.01
CA LEU A 48 29.97 2.20 10.50
C LEU A 48 31.10 1.53 11.29
N GLU A 49 32.36 1.67 10.82
CA GLU A 49 33.54 1.11 11.48
C GLU A 49 33.73 1.71 12.88
N GLU A 50 33.46 3.02 13.08
CA GLU A 50 33.46 3.67 14.39
C GLU A 50 32.46 3.03 15.38
N MET A 51 31.41 2.36 14.86
CA MET A 51 30.40 1.64 15.65
C MET A 51 30.64 0.13 15.70
N GLY A 52 31.76 -0.36 15.17
CA GLY A 52 32.04 -1.80 15.09
C GLY A 52 31.19 -2.55 14.05
N LEU A 53 30.59 -1.83 13.08
CA LEU A 53 29.75 -2.39 12.03
C LEU A 53 30.46 -2.36 10.68
N HIS A 54 30.21 -3.34 9.82
CA HIS A 54 30.84 -3.44 8.50
C HIS A 54 29.80 -3.66 7.40
N LEU A 55 30.05 -3.07 6.22
CA LEU A 55 29.29 -3.38 5.02
C LEU A 55 29.61 -4.80 4.54
N SER A 56 28.57 -5.56 4.19
CA SER A 56 28.77 -6.89 3.61
C SER A 56 29.28 -6.78 2.17
N PRO A 57 30.51 -7.20 1.83
CA PRO A 57 31.05 -7.11 0.46
C PRO A 57 30.20 -7.89 -0.57
N LYS A 58 29.59 -9.01 -0.14
CA LYS A 58 28.75 -9.85 -0.99
C LYS A 58 27.40 -9.19 -1.34
N LYS A 59 26.90 -8.30 -0.48
CA LYS A 59 25.59 -7.63 -0.65
C LYS A 59 25.72 -6.19 -1.14
N THR A 60 26.88 -5.55 -0.95
CA THR A 60 27.14 -4.16 -1.35
C THR A 60 27.65 -4.11 -2.78
N ARG A 61 26.98 -3.34 -3.63
CA ARG A 61 27.36 -3.16 -5.04
C ARG A 61 26.99 -1.78 -5.56
N ILE A 62 27.77 -1.32 -6.51
CA ILE A 62 27.49 -0.11 -7.28
C ILE A 62 26.82 -0.56 -8.60
N THR A 63 25.77 0.14 -9.01
CA THR A 63 25.09 -0.12 -10.27
C THR A 63 24.57 1.17 -10.87
N HIS A 64 24.31 1.18 -12.17
CA HIS A 64 23.63 2.29 -12.84
C HIS A 64 22.20 1.88 -13.21
N THR A 65 21.26 2.81 -13.07
CA THR A 65 19.83 2.50 -13.24
C THR A 65 19.36 2.43 -14.69
N LEU A 66 20.09 3.09 -15.62
CA LEU A 66 19.71 3.21 -17.03
C LEU A 66 20.63 2.40 -17.97
N THR A 67 21.94 2.48 -17.77
CA THR A 67 22.95 1.86 -18.62
C THR A 67 23.67 0.73 -17.90
N PRO A 68 24.23 -0.27 -18.61
CA PRO A 68 25.02 -1.32 -17.97
C PRO A 68 26.24 -0.75 -17.25
N PHE A 69 26.42 -1.17 -15.99
CA PHE A 69 27.59 -0.93 -15.20
C PHE A 69 28.04 -2.26 -14.59
N GLN A 70 29.25 -2.70 -14.89
CA GLN A 70 29.77 -4.03 -14.50
C GLN A 70 28.81 -5.18 -14.88
N GLY A 71 28.20 -5.08 -16.07
CA GLY A 71 27.26 -6.11 -16.59
C GLY A 71 25.84 -6.08 -16.02
N GLN A 72 25.53 -5.12 -15.12
CA GLN A 72 24.22 -5.04 -14.49
C GLN A 72 23.55 -3.67 -14.73
N VAL A 73 22.22 -3.68 -14.78
CA VAL A 73 21.39 -2.48 -14.91
C VAL A 73 20.27 -2.50 -13.88
N GLY A 74 20.18 -1.44 -13.09
CA GLY A 74 19.19 -1.36 -12.01
C GLY A 74 19.63 -2.15 -10.79
N PHE A 75 18.76 -2.23 -9.80
CA PHE A 75 19.04 -2.92 -8.53
C PHE A 75 17.76 -3.47 -7.92
N ASP A 76 17.90 -4.44 -7.03
CA ASP A 76 16.83 -4.97 -6.23
C ASP A 76 16.90 -4.40 -4.81
N PHE A 77 15.76 -3.96 -4.29
CA PHE A 77 15.62 -3.42 -2.95
C PHE A 77 14.26 -3.81 -2.36
N LEU A 78 14.24 -4.41 -1.17
CA LEU A 78 13.03 -4.86 -0.47
C LEU A 78 12.09 -5.72 -1.35
N GLY A 79 12.67 -6.58 -2.19
CA GLY A 79 11.90 -7.43 -3.11
C GLY A 79 11.38 -6.74 -4.37
N PHE A 80 11.76 -5.49 -4.60
CA PHE A 80 11.46 -4.75 -5.82
C PHE A 80 12.70 -4.61 -6.70
N THR A 81 12.54 -4.77 -8.01
CA THR A 81 13.54 -4.37 -9.00
C THR A 81 13.24 -2.95 -9.47
N ILE A 82 14.21 -2.06 -9.32
CA ILE A 82 14.16 -0.66 -9.77
C ILE A 82 15.11 -0.49 -10.95
N ARG A 83 14.56 -0.09 -12.09
CA ARG A 83 15.33 0.14 -13.33
C ARG A 83 14.74 1.28 -14.13
N GLN A 84 15.62 2.00 -14.84
CA GLN A 84 15.26 2.99 -15.85
C GLN A 84 15.35 2.38 -17.24
N PHE A 85 14.46 2.78 -18.12
CA PHE A 85 14.42 2.35 -19.51
C PHE A 85 14.44 3.57 -20.42
N PRO A 86 15.30 3.60 -21.45
CA PRO A 86 15.26 4.66 -22.44
C PRO A 86 13.91 4.63 -23.16
N VAL A 87 13.32 5.78 -23.40
CA VAL A 87 12.01 5.91 -24.07
C VAL A 87 12.00 7.14 -24.96
N GLY A 88 11.19 7.09 -26.03
CA GLY A 88 10.99 8.21 -26.95
C GLY A 88 10.30 9.41 -26.28
N LYS A 89 10.23 10.54 -26.98
CA LYS A 89 9.77 11.84 -26.49
C LYS A 89 8.36 11.82 -25.87
N THR A 90 7.46 10.99 -26.38
CA THR A 90 6.05 10.93 -25.96
C THR A 90 5.82 10.17 -24.65
N HIS A 91 6.72 9.24 -24.30
CA HIS A 91 6.55 8.36 -23.12
C HIS A 91 7.56 8.63 -22.01
N THR A 92 8.37 9.68 -22.14
CA THR A 92 9.43 10.01 -21.19
C THR A 92 8.87 10.53 -19.87
N GLY A 93 9.60 10.26 -18.78
CA GLY A 93 9.41 10.99 -17.53
C GLY A 93 9.75 12.47 -17.70
N LYS A 94 9.16 13.33 -16.87
CA LYS A 94 9.45 14.77 -16.83
C LYS A 94 10.13 15.14 -15.53
N SER A 95 11.09 16.07 -15.61
CA SER A 95 11.69 16.70 -14.42
C SER A 95 10.65 17.54 -13.67
N ARG A 96 11.02 18.06 -12.49
CA ARG A 96 10.19 18.98 -11.72
C ARG A 96 9.82 20.25 -12.51
N GLN A 97 10.69 20.69 -13.42
CA GLN A 97 10.50 21.84 -14.30
C GLN A 97 9.80 21.45 -15.62
N GLY A 98 9.30 20.23 -15.77
CA GLY A 98 8.61 19.75 -16.98
C GLY A 98 9.54 19.30 -18.12
N LYS A 99 10.87 19.36 -17.96
CA LYS A 99 11.85 18.97 -18.98
C LYS A 99 11.83 17.45 -19.20
N PRO A 100 11.78 16.95 -20.44
CA PRO A 100 11.85 15.52 -20.74
C PRO A 100 13.16 14.90 -20.24
N LEU A 101 13.07 13.72 -19.63
CA LEU A 101 14.24 13.01 -19.07
C LEU A 101 14.88 12.00 -20.04
N GLY A 102 14.16 11.60 -21.12
CA GLY A 102 14.62 10.56 -22.05
C GLY A 102 14.49 9.13 -21.53
N PHE A 103 14.02 8.94 -20.30
CA PHE A 103 13.80 7.63 -19.69
C PHE A 103 12.55 7.59 -18.82
N LYS A 104 12.14 6.37 -18.49
CA LYS A 104 11.07 6.08 -17.54
C LYS A 104 11.56 5.10 -16.49
N THR A 105 11.37 5.44 -15.22
CA THR A 105 11.67 4.52 -14.11
C THR A 105 10.52 3.55 -13.92
N ILE A 106 10.84 2.25 -13.92
CA ILE A 106 9.89 1.18 -13.66
C ILE A 106 10.33 0.44 -12.40
N ILE A 107 9.37 0.26 -11.50
CA ILE A 107 9.50 -0.54 -10.29
C ILE A 107 8.57 -1.73 -10.45
N LYS A 108 9.07 -2.94 -10.22
CA LYS A 108 8.31 -4.19 -10.33
C LYS A 108 8.77 -5.21 -9.29
N PRO A 109 8.00 -6.29 -9.03
CA PRO A 109 8.46 -7.39 -8.19
C PRO A 109 9.78 -7.96 -8.71
N SER A 110 10.75 -8.23 -7.83
CA SER A 110 12.02 -8.85 -8.22
C SER A 110 11.81 -10.30 -8.66
N LYS A 111 12.72 -10.81 -9.49
CA LYS A 111 12.67 -12.21 -9.93
C LYS A 111 12.74 -13.18 -8.74
N GLU A 112 13.58 -12.85 -7.77
CA GLU A 112 13.73 -13.63 -6.55
C GLU A 112 12.44 -13.64 -5.71
N ALA A 113 11.78 -12.49 -5.56
CA ALA A 113 10.52 -12.39 -4.83
C ALA A 113 9.40 -13.22 -5.49
N ILE A 114 9.32 -13.23 -6.83
CA ILE A 114 8.38 -14.06 -7.58
C ILE A 114 8.68 -15.54 -7.34
N THR A 115 9.94 -15.95 -7.50
CA THR A 115 10.37 -17.36 -7.32
C THR A 115 10.06 -17.85 -5.91
N ARG A 116 10.39 -17.05 -4.90
CA ARG A 116 10.13 -17.36 -3.48
C ARG A 116 8.63 -17.50 -3.19
N HIS A 117 7.81 -16.62 -3.76
CA HIS A 117 6.35 -16.70 -3.60
C HIS A 117 5.77 -17.97 -4.23
N ILE A 118 6.17 -18.28 -5.45
CA ILE A 118 5.74 -19.51 -6.15
C ILE A 118 6.16 -20.77 -5.38
N ALA A 119 7.38 -20.77 -4.85
CA ALA A 119 7.88 -21.86 -4.03
C ALA A 119 7.07 -22.04 -2.73
N ALA A 120 6.71 -20.94 -2.07
CA ALA A 120 5.90 -20.95 -0.85
C ALA A 120 4.49 -21.51 -1.12
N ILE A 121 3.85 -21.15 -2.25
CA ILE A 121 2.58 -21.73 -2.68
C ILE A 121 2.74 -23.25 -2.93
N GLY A 122 3.78 -23.66 -3.65
CA GLY A 122 4.05 -25.07 -3.92
C GLY A 122 4.30 -25.88 -2.65
N GLU A 123 5.02 -25.33 -1.70
CA GLU A 123 5.23 -25.94 -0.38
C GLU A 123 3.91 -26.10 0.40
N ARG A 124 3.07 -25.05 0.39
CA ARG A 124 1.76 -25.12 1.04
C ARG A 124 0.87 -26.18 0.40
N LEU A 125 0.87 -26.28 -0.92
CA LEU A 125 0.13 -27.33 -1.65
C LEU A 125 0.62 -28.73 -1.31
N ARG A 126 1.92 -28.93 -1.16
CA ARG A 126 2.47 -30.24 -0.71
C ARG A 126 2.02 -30.60 0.70
N LYS A 127 2.03 -29.65 1.64
CA LYS A 127 1.53 -29.86 3.01
C LYS A 127 0.04 -30.18 3.05
N LEU A 128 -0.72 -29.68 2.10
CA LEU A 128 -2.15 -29.92 1.97
C LEU A 128 -2.50 -31.10 1.03
N ARG A 129 -1.59 -32.02 0.77
CA ARG A 129 -1.74 -33.07 -0.25
C ARG A 129 -3.05 -33.86 -0.15
N SER A 130 -3.48 -34.21 1.05
CA SER A 130 -4.73 -34.96 1.33
C SER A 130 -5.95 -34.07 1.59
N ALA A 131 -5.78 -32.77 1.79
CA ALA A 131 -6.85 -31.86 2.18
C ALA A 131 -7.94 -31.74 1.08
N ALA A 132 -9.15 -31.38 1.47
CA ALA A 132 -10.23 -31.04 0.56
C ALA A 132 -9.96 -29.75 -0.24
N GLN A 133 -10.66 -29.58 -1.36
CA GLN A 133 -10.52 -28.39 -2.22
C GLN A 133 -10.78 -27.09 -1.45
N ALA A 134 -11.88 -27.04 -0.67
CA ALA A 134 -12.23 -25.86 0.12
C ALA A 134 -11.13 -25.46 1.10
N GLN A 135 -10.50 -26.43 1.78
CA GLN A 135 -9.39 -26.15 2.69
C GLN A 135 -8.17 -25.57 1.98
N ARG A 136 -7.83 -26.06 0.75
CA ARG A 136 -6.76 -25.48 -0.06
C ARG A 136 -7.03 -24.03 -0.42
N ILE A 137 -8.24 -23.75 -0.87
CA ILE A 137 -8.67 -22.40 -1.23
C ILE A 137 -8.53 -21.48 -0.01
N LYS A 138 -9.00 -21.90 1.16
CA LYS A 138 -8.88 -21.16 2.42
C LYS A 138 -7.44 -20.84 2.78
N GLU A 139 -6.53 -21.80 2.61
CA GLU A 139 -5.12 -21.67 3.00
C GLU A 139 -4.28 -20.90 1.98
N LEU A 140 -4.60 -20.98 0.68
CA LEU A 140 -3.84 -20.29 -0.37
C LEU A 140 -4.27 -18.84 -0.55
N ASN A 141 -5.54 -18.53 -0.39
CA ASN A 141 -6.08 -17.18 -0.62
C ASN A 141 -5.36 -16.09 0.20
N PRO A 142 -5.03 -16.26 1.48
CA PRO A 142 -4.26 -15.28 2.24
C PRO A 142 -2.85 -15.04 1.67
N LEU A 143 -2.16 -16.10 1.21
CA LEU A 143 -0.82 -16.00 0.61
C LEU A 143 -0.88 -15.21 -0.70
N ILE A 144 -1.84 -15.54 -1.57
CA ILE A 144 -2.04 -14.87 -2.86
C ILE A 144 -2.40 -13.41 -2.64
N TRP A 145 -3.38 -13.14 -1.79
CA TRP A 145 -3.84 -11.78 -1.51
C TRP A 145 -2.76 -10.92 -0.85
N GLY A 146 -2.09 -11.44 0.16
CA GLY A 146 -1.05 -10.70 0.89
C GLY A 146 0.10 -10.30 -0.02
N TRP A 147 0.57 -11.23 -0.88
CA TRP A 147 1.63 -10.95 -1.85
C TRP A 147 1.18 -9.95 -2.90
N ALA A 148 0.00 -10.12 -3.47
CA ALA A 148 -0.54 -9.19 -4.46
C ALA A 148 -0.80 -7.79 -3.86
N ALA A 149 -1.27 -7.70 -2.62
CA ALA A 149 -1.47 -6.44 -1.91
C ALA A 149 -0.16 -5.68 -1.67
N TYR A 150 0.94 -6.38 -1.40
CA TYR A 150 2.27 -5.77 -1.24
C TYR A 150 2.76 -5.14 -2.56
N TYR A 151 2.55 -5.83 -3.68
CA TYR A 151 3.04 -5.38 -5.01
C TYR A 151 2.04 -4.55 -5.82
N LYS A 152 0.81 -4.33 -5.35
CA LYS A 152 -0.20 -3.54 -6.10
C LYS A 152 0.19 -2.09 -6.37
N THR A 153 1.18 -1.55 -5.67
CA THR A 153 1.64 -0.16 -5.81
C THR A 153 2.60 0.06 -6.98
N VAL A 154 3.09 -1.02 -7.59
CA VAL A 154 4.10 -1.00 -8.65
C VAL A 154 3.61 -1.69 -9.93
N VAL A 155 4.45 -1.74 -10.97
CA VAL A 155 4.13 -2.40 -12.25
C VAL A 155 4.24 -3.92 -12.06
N ALA A 156 3.15 -4.56 -11.63
CA ALA A 156 3.14 -5.97 -11.26
C ALA A 156 2.28 -6.86 -12.18
N SER A 157 1.54 -6.33 -13.15
CA SER A 157 0.57 -7.09 -13.95
C SER A 157 1.17 -8.33 -14.62
N GLN A 158 2.36 -8.23 -15.26
CA GLN A 158 3.04 -9.38 -15.85
C GLN A 158 3.47 -10.42 -14.80
N ALA A 159 3.93 -9.96 -13.64
CA ALA A 159 4.29 -10.85 -12.53
C ALA A 159 3.06 -11.57 -11.98
N PHE A 160 1.94 -10.88 -11.84
CA PHE A 160 0.68 -11.46 -11.41
C PHE A 160 0.17 -12.52 -12.39
N SER A 161 0.12 -12.21 -13.68
CA SER A 161 -0.29 -13.19 -14.70
C SER A 161 0.62 -14.43 -14.71
N ARG A 162 1.93 -14.24 -14.56
CA ARG A 162 2.88 -15.36 -14.45
C ARG A 162 2.63 -16.20 -13.19
N CYS A 163 2.40 -15.58 -12.04
CA CYS A 163 2.08 -16.30 -10.80
C CYS A 163 0.77 -17.08 -10.95
N ASP A 164 -0.26 -16.50 -11.59
CA ASP A 164 -1.54 -17.17 -11.81
C ASP A 164 -1.40 -18.37 -12.75
N ALA A 165 -0.63 -18.25 -13.82
CA ALA A 165 -0.35 -19.37 -14.73
C ALA A 165 0.35 -20.54 -14.00
N ILE A 166 1.37 -20.23 -13.19
CA ILE A 166 2.09 -21.26 -12.43
C ILE A 166 1.20 -21.87 -11.35
N LEU A 167 0.40 -21.06 -10.65
CA LEU A 167 -0.60 -21.52 -9.68
C LEU A 167 -1.58 -22.51 -10.33
N TRP A 168 -2.08 -22.19 -11.53
CA TRP A 168 -2.96 -23.08 -12.28
C TRP A 168 -2.29 -24.44 -12.55
N HIS A 169 -1.03 -24.44 -13.03
CA HIS A 169 -0.27 -25.67 -13.26
C HIS A 169 -0.04 -26.49 -11.98
N GLN A 170 0.25 -25.82 -10.86
CA GLN A 170 0.43 -26.50 -9.58
C GLN A 170 -0.88 -27.13 -9.07
N LEU A 171 -2.01 -26.44 -9.21
CA LEU A 171 -3.33 -26.97 -8.86
C LEU A 171 -3.73 -28.13 -9.79
N MET A 172 -3.46 -28.01 -11.09
CA MET A 172 -3.72 -29.07 -12.06
C MET A 172 -2.89 -30.33 -11.76
N SER A 173 -1.60 -30.16 -11.47
CA SER A 173 -0.72 -31.28 -11.09
C SER A 173 -1.24 -31.99 -9.86
N TRP A 174 -1.66 -31.25 -8.84
CA TRP A 174 -2.28 -31.84 -7.65
C TRP A 174 -3.55 -32.60 -8.01
N ALA A 175 -4.46 -32.05 -8.79
CA ALA A 175 -5.72 -32.65 -9.16
C ALA A 175 -5.53 -33.93 -9.96
N LYS A 176 -4.54 -33.95 -10.87
CA LYS A 176 -4.16 -35.15 -11.65
C LYS A 176 -3.56 -36.26 -10.77
N ILE A 177 -2.72 -35.90 -9.80
CA ILE A 177 -2.18 -36.90 -8.85
C ILE A 177 -3.31 -37.53 -8.02
N ARG A 178 -4.30 -36.74 -7.65
CA ARG A 178 -5.46 -37.22 -6.85
C ARG A 178 -6.39 -38.12 -7.67
N HIS A 179 -6.44 -37.96 -8.97
CA HIS A 179 -7.28 -38.70 -9.92
C HIS A 179 -6.45 -39.17 -11.10
N SER A 180 -5.48 -40.05 -10.81
CA SER A 180 -4.53 -40.56 -11.80
C SER A 180 -5.19 -41.38 -12.92
N ASP A 181 -6.36 -41.95 -12.67
CA ASP A 181 -7.18 -42.73 -13.58
C ASP A 181 -8.09 -41.87 -14.49
N LYS A 182 -8.17 -40.55 -14.26
CA LYS A 182 -9.06 -39.65 -14.98
C LYS A 182 -8.32 -38.76 -15.97
N GLY A 183 -8.97 -38.53 -17.12
CA GLY A 183 -8.46 -37.59 -18.15
C GLY A 183 -8.52 -36.14 -17.67
N SER A 184 -7.71 -35.28 -18.31
CA SER A 184 -7.61 -33.84 -17.97
C SER A 184 -8.96 -33.12 -18.03
N HIS A 185 -9.83 -33.47 -19.00
CA HIS A 185 -11.15 -32.87 -19.14
C HIS A 185 -12.04 -33.15 -17.91
N TRP A 186 -12.06 -34.40 -17.45
CA TRP A 186 -12.80 -34.77 -16.25
C TRP A 186 -12.30 -34.02 -15.02
N VAL A 187 -10.96 -33.93 -14.85
CA VAL A 187 -10.32 -33.20 -13.73
C VAL A 187 -10.71 -31.72 -13.75
N ILE A 188 -10.68 -31.11 -14.92
CA ILE A 188 -11.06 -29.70 -15.07
C ILE A 188 -12.52 -29.50 -14.69
N ASN A 189 -13.45 -30.30 -15.24
CA ASN A 189 -14.88 -30.20 -14.93
C ASN A 189 -15.20 -30.44 -13.44
N ARG A 190 -14.36 -31.24 -12.76
CA ARG A 190 -14.52 -31.53 -11.33
C ARG A 190 -14.09 -30.39 -10.43
N TYR A 191 -13.07 -29.63 -10.79
CA TYR A 191 -12.39 -28.67 -9.91
C TYR A 191 -12.46 -27.22 -10.35
N TRP A 192 -12.74 -26.95 -11.63
CA TRP A 192 -12.85 -25.61 -12.19
C TRP A 192 -14.26 -25.37 -12.70
N HIS A 193 -14.86 -24.29 -12.21
CA HIS A 193 -16.23 -23.92 -12.57
C HIS A 193 -16.29 -22.49 -13.10
N GLY A 194 -17.37 -22.17 -13.81
CA GLY A 194 -17.69 -20.78 -14.15
C GLY A 194 -18.12 -20.02 -12.91
N VAL A 195 -17.49 -18.86 -12.67
CA VAL A 195 -17.87 -17.96 -11.57
C VAL A 195 -18.03 -16.56 -12.16
N GLU A 196 -19.21 -16.00 -12.08
CA GLU A 196 -19.58 -14.72 -12.73
C GLU A 196 -19.28 -14.77 -14.25
N LYS A 197 -18.40 -13.85 -14.73
CA LYS A 197 -17.95 -13.76 -16.14
C LYS A 197 -16.68 -14.57 -16.45
N ARG A 198 -16.19 -15.40 -15.50
CA ARG A 198 -14.93 -16.18 -15.63
C ARG A 198 -15.26 -17.65 -15.85
N ALA A 199 -14.73 -18.22 -16.94
CA ALA A 199 -15.05 -19.58 -17.36
C ALA A 199 -14.36 -20.68 -16.54
N TRP A 200 -13.16 -20.43 -16.00
CA TRP A 200 -12.31 -21.49 -15.44
C TRP A 200 -11.70 -21.04 -14.10
N VAL A 201 -12.50 -21.10 -13.04
CA VAL A 201 -12.05 -20.77 -11.69
C VAL A 201 -11.95 -22.04 -10.84
N PHE A 202 -10.82 -22.26 -10.19
CA PHE A 202 -10.69 -23.33 -9.21
C PHE A 202 -11.59 -23.01 -8.01
N SER A 203 -12.75 -23.66 -7.96
CA SER A 203 -13.82 -23.33 -7.02
C SER A 203 -14.65 -24.56 -6.66
N THR A 204 -15.26 -24.51 -5.50
CA THR A 204 -16.20 -25.54 -5.03
C THR A 204 -17.64 -25.18 -5.39
N PRO A 205 -18.56 -26.17 -5.48
CA PRO A 205 -19.98 -25.90 -5.68
C PRO A 205 -20.61 -25.01 -4.62
N GLU A 206 -20.08 -25.04 -3.39
CA GLU A 206 -20.52 -24.23 -2.26
C GLU A 206 -20.04 -22.77 -2.31
N GLY A 207 -19.35 -22.37 -3.39
CA GLY A 207 -18.95 -20.99 -3.65
C GLY A 207 -17.57 -20.58 -3.13
N ALA A 208 -16.78 -21.52 -2.56
CA ALA A 208 -15.38 -21.20 -2.26
C ALA A 208 -14.58 -21.10 -3.57
N GLU A 209 -13.87 -20.00 -3.81
CA GLU A 209 -13.06 -19.77 -5.02
C GLU A 209 -11.61 -19.39 -4.68
N ILE A 210 -10.69 -19.84 -5.53
CA ILE A 210 -9.30 -19.39 -5.48
C ILE A 210 -9.19 -17.94 -5.98
N ARG A 211 -8.50 -17.10 -5.24
CA ARG A 211 -8.13 -15.76 -5.71
C ARG A 211 -7.03 -15.84 -6.76
N THR A 212 -7.08 -14.94 -7.73
CA THR A 212 -5.99 -14.73 -8.67
C THR A 212 -5.26 -13.43 -8.32
N HIS A 213 -3.94 -13.39 -8.52
CA HIS A 213 -3.13 -12.20 -8.33
C HIS A 213 -3.58 -11.07 -9.27
N SER A 214 -3.92 -11.42 -10.52
CA SER A 214 -4.36 -10.50 -11.57
C SER A 214 -5.67 -9.76 -11.27
N LYS A 215 -6.49 -10.23 -10.32
CA LYS A 215 -7.64 -9.47 -9.80
C LYS A 215 -7.23 -8.22 -9.01
N THR A 216 -5.96 -8.13 -8.63
CA THR A 216 -5.46 -6.99 -7.84
C THR A 216 -5.09 -5.85 -8.77
N HIS A 217 -5.91 -4.81 -8.78
CA HIS A 217 -5.65 -3.61 -9.58
C HIS A 217 -4.48 -2.80 -9.01
N ILE A 218 -3.72 -2.16 -9.93
CA ILE A 218 -2.65 -1.26 -9.53
C ILE A 218 -3.22 -0.07 -8.75
N GLN A 219 -2.67 0.17 -7.57
CA GLN A 219 -2.97 1.32 -6.75
C GLN A 219 -1.71 2.17 -6.59
N ARG A 220 -1.56 3.18 -7.44
CA ARG A 220 -0.36 4.02 -7.43
C ARG A 220 -0.21 4.73 -6.09
N HIS A 221 0.98 4.67 -5.54
CA HIS A 221 1.32 5.41 -4.33
C HIS A 221 1.38 6.92 -4.64
N THR A 222 0.66 7.72 -3.86
CA THR A 222 0.74 9.18 -3.96
C THR A 222 1.96 9.66 -3.17
N LYS A 223 2.88 10.38 -3.84
CA LYS A 223 4.09 10.89 -3.22
C LYS A 223 3.77 11.82 -2.05
N VAL A 224 4.46 11.63 -0.92
CA VAL A 224 4.37 12.53 0.23
C VAL A 224 5.00 13.88 -0.10
N LYS A 225 4.35 14.98 0.29
CA LYS A 225 4.85 16.34 0.03
C LYS A 225 5.90 16.71 1.07
N GLY A 226 7.09 17.07 0.59
CA GLY A 226 8.18 17.53 1.47
C GLY A 226 8.55 16.53 2.56
N THR A 227 8.58 16.98 3.80
CA THR A 227 8.90 16.22 5.01
C THR A 227 7.65 15.81 5.79
N ALA A 228 6.45 15.86 5.18
CA ALA A 228 5.20 15.50 5.86
C ALA A 228 5.27 14.07 6.42
N SER A 229 4.78 13.91 7.63
CA SER A 229 4.73 12.65 8.37
C SER A 229 3.31 12.39 8.87
N PRO A 230 2.83 11.13 8.95
CA PRO A 230 1.53 10.83 9.57
C PRO A 230 1.39 11.33 11.01
N TYR A 231 2.51 11.67 11.63
CA TYR A 231 2.61 12.16 13.00
C TYR A 231 2.88 13.67 13.09
N ASP A 232 2.71 14.43 11.99
CA ASP A 232 2.94 15.87 11.95
C ASP A 232 1.71 16.72 12.34
N GLY A 233 0.63 16.05 12.76
CA GLY A 233 -0.62 16.69 13.15
C GLY A 233 -1.44 17.28 12.00
N ASN A 234 -0.99 17.19 10.76
CA ASN A 234 -1.70 17.74 9.61
C ASN A 234 -2.81 16.79 9.11
N LEU A 235 -3.85 16.66 9.94
CA LEU A 235 -4.97 15.74 9.72
C LEU A 235 -5.63 15.94 8.35
N LEU A 236 -5.77 17.19 7.91
CA LEU A 236 -6.43 17.51 6.62
C LEU A 236 -5.61 17.02 5.43
N TYR A 237 -4.29 17.27 5.42
CA TYR A 237 -3.39 16.79 4.36
C TYR A 237 -3.46 15.28 4.21
N TRP A 238 -3.43 14.55 5.31
CA TRP A 238 -3.44 13.09 5.30
C TRP A 238 -4.82 12.52 4.90
N SER A 239 -5.92 13.15 5.31
CA SER A 239 -7.26 12.75 4.92
C SER A 239 -7.55 12.93 3.42
N GLN A 240 -6.92 13.94 2.79
CA GLN A 240 -7.04 14.20 1.36
C GLN A 240 -6.22 13.24 0.50
N ARG A 241 -5.21 12.58 1.07
CA ARG A 241 -4.36 11.64 0.34
C ARG A 241 -5.06 10.31 0.13
N LEU A 242 -5.24 9.92 -1.14
CA LEU A 242 -5.90 8.65 -1.51
C LEU A 242 -7.26 8.43 -0.83
N LYS A 243 -7.90 9.50 -0.36
CA LYS A 243 -9.17 9.46 0.38
C LYS A 243 -9.10 8.61 1.66
N ALA A 244 -7.93 8.45 2.25
CA ALA A 244 -7.69 7.70 3.48
C ALA A 244 -6.64 8.40 4.34
N HIS A 245 -6.80 8.33 5.66
CA HIS A 245 -5.82 8.79 6.64
C HIS A 245 -5.08 7.57 7.22
N PRO A 246 -3.74 7.57 7.33
CA PRO A 246 -3.00 6.38 7.78
C PRO A 246 -3.32 5.96 9.21
N MET A 247 -3.72 6.91 10.09
CA MET A 247 -4.01 6.68 11.51
C MET A 247 -5.51 6.81 11.85
N MET A 248 -6.39 6.92 10.85
CA MET A 248 -7.80 7.21 11.09
C MET A 248 -8.69 6.33 10.21
N HIS A 249 -9.82 5.89 10.76
CA HIS A 249 -10.81 5.11 10.00
C HIS A 249 -11.35 5.89 8.79
N GLU A 250 -11.63 5.20 7.70
CA GLU A 250 -12.03 5.80 6.41
C GLU A 250 -13.23 6.74 6.52
N SER A 251 -14.23 6.41 7.32
CA SER A 251 -15.43 7.27 7.52
C SER A 251 -15.09 8.60 8.16
N LYS A 252 -14.24 8.60 9.21
CA LYS A 252 -13.75 9.83 9.85
C LYS A 252 -12.90 10.67 8.90
N ALA A 253 -12.02 10.02 8.13
CA ALA A 253 -11.19 10.69 7.12
C ALA A 253 -12.03 11.39 6.03
N LYS A 254 -13.09 10.74 5.54
CA LYS A 254 -14.03 11.32 4.57
C LYS A 254 -14.77 12.53 5.14
N LEU A 255 -15.25 12.46 6.39
CA LEU A 255 -15.90 13.58 7.06
C LEU A 255 -14.93 14.75 7.27
N LEU A 256 -13.72 14.46 7.72
CA LEU A 256 -12.66 15.47 7.90
C LEU A 256 -12.36 16.20 6.58
N GLN A 257 -12.30 15.45 5.46
CA GLN A 257 -12.14 16.02 4.13
C GLN A 257 -13.35 16.88 3.72
N LYS A 258 -14.57 16.35 3.90
CA LYS A 258 -15.84 17.05 3.57
C LYS A 258 -15.98 18.36 4.34
N GLN A 259 -15.57 18.36 5.61
CA GLN A 259 -15.64 19.52 6.52
C GLN A 259 -14.39 20.41 6.46
N GLN A 260 -13.44 20.12 5.55
CA GLN A 260 -12.19 20.87 5.38
C GLN A 260 -11.38 21.02 6.67
N GLY A 261 -11.37 19.98 7.51
CA GLY A 261 -10.63 19.95 8.77
C GLY A 261 -11.27 20.76 9.90
N LYS A 262 -12.54 21.14 9.79
CA LYS A 262 -13.25 21.93 10.80
C LYS A 262 -14.32 21.11 11.52
N CYS A 263 -14.47 21.36 12.81
CA CYS A 263 -15.60 20.86 13.59
C CYS A 263 -16.91 21.47 13.07
N ARG A 264 -17.95 20.65 12.87
CA ARG A 264 -19.24 21.13 12.35
C ARG A 264 -20.03 21.99 13.35
N TRP A 265 -19.71 21.94 14.66
CA TRP A 265 -20.37 22.68 15.70
C TRP A 265 -19.74 24.05 15.97
N CYS A 266 -18.44 24.09 16.29
CA CYS A 266 -17.74 25.32 16.62
C CYS A 266 -16.96 25.97 15.47
N GLU A 267 -16.93 25.32 14.30
CA GLU A 267 -16.23 25.73 13.06
C GLU A 267 -14.71 25.92 13.18
N ARG A 268 -14.13 25.61 14.34
CA ARG A 268 -12.67 25.63 14.56
C ARG A 268 -12.01 24.41 13.91
N HIS A 269 -10.77 24.58 13.46
CA HIS A 269 -9.96 23.48 12.94
C HIS A 269 -9.61 22.47 14.02
N PHE A 270 -9.66 21.19 13.64
CA PHE A 270 -9.12 20.11 14.45
C PHE A 270 -7.59 20.23 14.52
N LYS A 271 -7.05 20.01 15.72
CA LYS A 271 -5.62 20.03 16.03
C LYS A 271 -5.14 18.62 16.37
N ASP A 272 -3.81 18.46 16.38
CA ASP A 272 -3.20 17.23 16.90
C ASP A 272 -3.57 17.04 18.38
N GLY A 273 -3.91 15.80 18.72
CA GLY A 273 -4.39 15.45 20.06
C GLY A 273 -5.90 15.64 20.27
N ASP A 274 -6.65 16.29 19.38
CA ASP A 274 -8.11 16.40 19.50
C ASP A 274 -8.77 15.03 19.35
N ILE A 275 -9.73 14.76 20.24
CA ILE A 275 -10.59 13.58 20.12
C ILE A 275 -11.76 13.94 19.19
N LEU A 276 -11.81 13.25 18.05
CA LEU A 276 -12.83 13.46 17.02
C LEU A 276 -13.96 12.45 17.20
N GLU A 277 -15.19 12.95 17.33
CA GLU A 277 -16.40 12.14 17.45
C GLU A 277 -17.28 12.28 16.20
N VAL A 278 -17.87 11.16 15.78
CA VAL A 278 -18.85 11.14 14.68
C VAL A 278 -20.24 11.19 15.29
N ASP A 279 -21.03 12.16 14.85
CA ASP A 279 -22.41 12.32 15.28
C ASP A 279 -23.36 12.29 14.08
N HIS A 280 -24.64 12.03 14.35
CA HIS A 280 -25.71 11.92 13.34
C HIS A 280 -26.60 13.17 13.37
N PHE A 281 -26.89 13.74 12.20
CA PHE A 281 -27.77 14.92 12.11
C PHE A 281 -29.19 14.63 12.60
N ASP A 282 -29.75 13.50 12.18
CA ASP A 282 -31.10 13.02 12.50
C ASP A 282 -31.21 12.25 13.83
N ARG A 283 -30.11 12.04 14.54
CA ARG A 283 -29.98 11.24 15.77
C ARG A 283 -30.22 9.73 15.58
N ASP A 284 -30.52 9.27 14.38
CA ASP A 284 -30.64 7.85 14.11
C ASP A 284 -29.26 7.21 13.89
N ARG A 285 -28.83 6.40 14.85
CA ARG A 285 -27.55 5.68 14.79
C ARG A 285 -27.54 4.59 13.72
N ASN A 286 -28.70 4.16 13.24
CA ASN A 286 -28.84 3.16 12.19
C ASN A 286 -28.74 3.77 10.80
N ASN A 287 -28.91 5.09 10.68
CA ASN A 287 -28.70 5.79 9.43
C ASN A 287 -27.22 6.03 9.18
N HIS A 288 -26.59 5.09 8.45
CA HIS A 288 -25.16 5.09 8.17
C HIS A 288 -24.74 5.96 6.99
N ASP A 289 -25.64 6.68 6.37
CA ASP A 289 -25.31 7.60 5.27
C ASP A 289 -24.29 8.65 5.68
N LEU A 290 -23.28 8.86 4.84
CA LEU A 290 -22.23 9.86 5.10
C LEU A 290 -22.79 11.30 5.10
N SER A 291 -23.92 11.53 4.43
CA SER A 291 -24.65 12.81 4.44
C SER A 291 -25.27 13.11 5.79
N ASN A 292 -25.69 12.07 6.51
CA ASN A 292 -26.25 12.14 7.84
C ASN A 292 -25.20 12.26 8.97
N LYS A 293 -23.91 12.17 8.64
CA LYS A 293 -22.83 12.18 9.63
C LYS A 293 -22.08 13.50 9.63
N MET A 294 -21.65 13.90 10.82
CA MET A 294 -20.77 15.03 11.05
C MET A 294 -19.62 14.68 12.00
N LEU A 295 -18.51 15.39 11.87
CA LEU A 295 -17.35 15.23 12.73
C LEU A 295 -17.27 16.43 13.68
N LEU A 296 -17.14 16.14 14.97
CA LEU A 296 -17.12 17.13 16.05
C LEU A 296 -15.90 16.89 16.93
N HIS A 297 -15.45 17.95 17.64
CA HIS A 297 -14.62 17.74 18.83
C HIS A 297 -15.46 17.04 19.90
N ARG A 298 -14.84 16.24 20.75
CA ARG A 298 -15.55 15.53 21.81
C ARG A 298 -16.38 16.48 22.70
N HIS A 299 -15.78 17.56 23.16
CA HIS A 299 -16.51 18.55 23.97
C HIS A 299 -17.67 19.19 23.21
N CYS A 300 -17.54 19.44 21.90
CA CYS A 300 -18.63 19.96 21.08
C CYS A 300 -19.75 18.93 20.88
N HIS A 301 -19.40 17.65 20.78
CA HIS A 301 -20.36 16.56 20.75
C HIS A 301 -21.17 16.51 22.04
N ASP A 302 -20.50 16.55 23.19
CA ASP A 302 -21.14 16.52 24.51
C ASP A 302 -22.03 17.76 24.73
N GLU A 303 -21.55 18.97 24.36
CA GLU A 303 -22.32 20.22 24.43
C GLU A 303 -23.58 20.16 23.54
N ARG A 304 -23.45 19.66 22.31
CA ARG A 304 -24.59 19.48 21.40
C ARG A 304 -25.65 18.55 22.00
N HIS A 305 -25.23 17.41 22.56
CA HIS A 305 -26.16 16.46 23.20
C HIS A 305 -26.83 17.05 24.44
N ALA A 306 -26.11 17.81 25.27
CA ALA A 306 -26.68 18.51 26.42
C ALA A 306 -27.75 19.50 26.01
N LYS A 307 -27.49 20.38 25.02
CA LYS A 307 -28.46 21.34 24.49
C LYS A 307 -29.69 20.66 23.88
N LEU A 308 -29.51 19.54 23.20
CA LEU A 308 -30.61 18.78 22.63
C LEU A 308 -31.50 18.15 23.73
N ALA A 309 -30.91 17.62 24.79
CA ALA A 309 -31.65 17.07 25.93
C ALA A 309 -32.42 18.16 26.68
N GLU A 310 -31.83 19.34 26.88
CA GLU A 310 -32.49 20.49 27.47
C GLU A 310 -33.69 20.95 26.63
N THR A 311 -33.52 21.07 25.30
CA THR A 311 -34.58 21.43 24.38
C THR A 311 -35.75 20.44 24.42
N GLU A 312 -35.44 19.15 24.51
CA GLU A 312 -36.46 18.08 24.57
C GLU A 312 -37.18 18.09 25.92
N HIS A 313 -36.48 18.37 27.00
CA HIS A 313 -37.08 18.55 28.34
C HIS A 313 -38.04 19.75 28.37
N ILE A 314 -37.64 20.90 27.78
CA ILE A 314 -38.49 22.09 27.67
C ILE A 314 -39.73 21.79 26.81
N ARG A 315 -39.58 21.12 25.66
CA ARG A 315 -40.71 20.72 24.81
C ARG A 315 -41.70 19.83 25.55
N LYS A 316 -41.20 18.86 26.31
CA LYS A 316 -42.05 17.97 27.10
C LYS A 316 -42.84 18.76 28.15
N ARG A 317 -42.19 19.66 28.90
CA ARG A 317 -42.85 20.50 29.89
C ARG A 317 -43.92 21.40 29.27
N LEU A 318 -43.67 21.97 28.10
CA LEU A 318 -44.65 22.80 27.39
C LEU A 318 -45.84 21.98 26.85
N ALA A 319 -45.59 20.78 26.35
CA ALA A 319 -46.64 19.86 25.93
C ALA A 319 -47.50 19.41 27.14
N ASP A 320 -46.89 19.10 28.28
CA ASP A 320 -47.59 18.78 29.52
C ASP A 320 -48.42 19.96 30.07
N ALA A 321 -48.03 21.20 29.74
CA ALA A 321 -48.76 22.42 30.03
C ALA A 321 -49.81 22.82 28.97
N GLY A 322 -50.04 21.98 27.93
CA GLY A 322 -50.98 22.25 26.86
C GLY A 322 -50.54 23.29 25.83
N ILE A 323 -49.24 23.67 25.85
CA ILE A 323 -48.70 24.68 24.93
C ILE A 323 -47.99 23.96 23.78
N HIS A 324 -48.58 24.01 22.58
CA HIS A 324 -47.97 23.45 21.36
C HIS A 324 -47.18 24.53 20.63
N ILE A 325 -45.82 24.39 20.59
CA ILE A 325 -44.96 25.21 19.75
C ILE A 325 -44.92 24.56 18.35
N LYS A 326 -45.26 25.33 17.33
CA LYS A 326 -45.13 24.94 15.92
C LYS A 326 -43.68 24.85 15.47
#